data_95a407db1debd3ffab07911648885086
#
_entry.id   95a407db1debd3ffab07911648885086
#
_cell.length_a   1.000
_cell.length_b   1.000
_cell.length_c   1.000
_cell.angle_alpha   90.00
_cell.angle_beta   90.00
_cell.angle_gamma   90.00
#
_symmetry.space_group_name_H-M   'P 1'
#
loop_
_entity.id
_entity.type
_entity.pdbx_description
1 polymer ?
#
loop_
_entity_poly.entity_id
_entity_poly.type
_entity_poly.pdbx_seq_one_letter_code
_entity_poly.pdbx_strand_id
1 'polypeptide(L)'
;MWLVNLALAGAAVLLGTLMLRGLQELAARWGGGFALVIDGLPVFPLALLGSLLVRLLLERGGKGHWAAARVQGRLGTLAADLLITAATACLDLSLLAEQWLALTVLAVAGLLWNVAVVLLLGPRILPPNWFERGLVEFGQATGVAASGLLLLNMVDPQDQGDALTPFSIKQLLLQPFIAGGIVTVAAPLAIDGWGLPAWTLFCLALVILWVSLGLWLGRSHTAACPSAAAPAASPPG
;
A
#
# COMPACT_ATOMS: atom_id res chain seq x y z
N MET A 1 11.04 17.78 20.82
CA MET A 1 11.03 17.03 19.52
C MET A 1 9.74 16.24 19.31
N TRP A 2 9.28 15.42 20.28
CA TRP A 2 8.04 14.62 20.15
C TRP A 2 6.79 15.48 19.88
N LEU A 3 6.55 16.51 20.70
CA LEU A 3 5.40 17.42 20.56
C LEU A 3 5.38 18.11 19.20
N VAL A 4 6.54 18.52 18.68
CA VAL A 4 6.64 19.17 17.38
C VAL A 4 6.23 18.20 16.25
N ASN A 5 6.73 16.96 16.30
CA ASN A 5 6.37 15.96 15.29
C ASN A 5 4.90 15.52 15.39
N LEU A 6 4.35 15.46 16.60
CA LEU A 6 2.92 15.22 16.80
C LEU A 6 2.08 16.39 16.24
N ALA A 7 2.49 17.64 16.49
CA ALA A 7 1.84 18.81 15.92
C ALA A 7 1.92 18.85 14.39
N LEU A 8 3.05 18.44 13.81
CA LEU A 8 3.20 18.31 12.35
C LEU A 8 2.28 17.24 11.77
N ALA A 9 2.15 16.09 12.44
CA ALA A 9 1.20 15.05 12.05
C ALA A 9 -0.25 15.57 12.13
N GLY A 10 -0.61 16.27 13.22
CA GLY A 10 -1.91 16.91 13.37
C GLY A 10 -2.18 17.97 12.28
N ALA A 11 -1.19 18.79 11.94
CA ALA A 11 -1.28 19.75 10.85
C ALA A 11 -1.50 19.08 9.48
N ALA A 12 -0.85 17.95 9.23
CA ALA A 12 -1.03 17.17 8.01
C ALA A 12 -2.47 16.62 7.89
N VAL A 13 -3.01 16.09 8.99
CA VAL A 13 -4.39 15.59 9.05
C VAL A 13 -5.38 16.75 8.89
N LEU A 14 -5.14 17.89 9.55
CA LEU A 14 -5.96 19.07 9.41
C LEU A 14 -6.01 19.59 7.96
N LEU A 15 -4.85 19.67 7.31
CA LEU A 15 -4.78 20.03 5.89
C LEU A 15 -5.53 19.03 5.02
N GLY A 16 -5.37 17.72 5.27
CA GLY A 16 -6.10 16.68 4.56
C GLY A 16 -7.62 16.82 4.72
N THR A 17 -8.11 17.11 5.94
CA THR A 17 -9.53 17.32 6.20
C THR A 17 -10.06 18.59 5.54
N LEU A 18 -9.28 19.66 5.53
CA LEU A 18 -9.65 20.90 4.83
C LEU A 18 -9.71 20.68 3.31
N MET A 19 -8.75 19.95 2.75
CA MET A 19 -8.78 19.58 1.33
C MET A 19 -10.00 18.71 1.01
N LEU A 20 -10.34 17.75 1.85
CA LEU A 20 -11.51 16.90 1.66
C LEU A 20 -12.80 17.73 1.68
N ARG A 21 -12.97 18.60 2.66
CA ARG A 21 -14.15 19.50 2.74
C ARG A 21 -14.25 20.39 1.51
N GLY A 22 -13.14 20.97 1.07
CA GLY A 22 -13.11 21.78 -0.16
C GLY A 22 -13.51 20.99 -1.40
N LEU A 23 -13.05 19.73 -1.53
CA LEU A 23 -13.47 18.84 -2.60
C LEU A 23 -14.96 18.48 -2.52
N GLN A 24 -15.47 18.20 -1.32
CA GLN A 24 -16.88 17.87 -1.10
C GLN A 24 -17.79 19.05 -1.44
N GLU A 25 -17.44 20.26 -1.02
CA GLU A 25 -18.17 21.49 -1.40
C GLU A 25 -18.16 21.74 -2.91
N LEU A 26 -17.02 21.48 -3.56
CA LEU A 26 -16.90 21.59 -5.02
C LEU A 26 -17.72 20.53 -5.73
N ALA A 27 -17.67 19.27 -5.26
CA ALA A 27 -18.44 18.16 -5.80
C ALA A 27 -19.95 18.35 -5.63
N ALA A 28 -20.38 18.91 -4.51
CA ALA A 28 -21.79 19.24 -4.26
C ALA A 28 -22.35 20.24 -5.28
N ARG A 29 -21.51 21.15 -5.79
CA ARG A 29 -21.92 22.10 -6.86
C ARG A 29 -22.05 21.44 -8.23
N TRP A 30 -21.32 20.37 -8.48
CA TRP A 30 -21.34 19.66 -9.77
C TRP A 30 -22.41 18.58 -9.82
N GLY A 31 -22.81 18.04 -8.66
CA GLY A 31 -23.87 17.03 -8.52
C GLY A 31 -23.54 15.68 -9.12
N GLY A 32 -24.51 14.74 -9.06
CA GLY A 32 -24.42 13.43 -9.70
C GLY A 32 -23.52 12.43 -8.98
N GLY A 33 -23.16 11.34 -9.67
CA GLY A 33 -22.36 10.23 -9.12
C GLY A 33 -20.97 10.65 -8.62
N PHE A 34 -20.43 11.75 -9.11
CA PHE A 34 -19.14 12.27 -8.67
C PHE A 34 -19.20 12.76 -7.22
N ALA A 35 -20.29 13.40 -6.81
CA ALA A 35 -20.47 13.85 -5.43
C ALA A 35 -20.51 12.67 -4.45
N LEU A 36 -21.19 11.56 -4.80
CA LEU A 36 -21.23 10.33 -4.00
C LEU A 36 -19.86 9.71 -3.78
N VAL A 37 -19.01 9.70 -4.80
CA VAL A 37 -17.64 9.17 -4.71
C VAL A 37 -16.79 10.04 -3.79
N ILE A 38 -16.90 11.35 -3.90
CA ILE A 38 -16.12 12.29 -3.07
C ILE A 38 -16.61 12.29 -1.62
N ASP A 39 -17.92 12.18 -1.37
CA ASP A 39 -18.48 12.11 -0.01
C ASP A 39 -18.03 10.86 0.73
N GLY A 40 -17.86 9.74 0.01
CA GLY A 40 -17.33 8.50 0.57
C GLY A 40 -15.80 8.47 0.71
N LEU A 41 -15.07 9.47 0.19
CA LEU A 41 -13.62 9.45 0.20
C LEU A 41 -13.06 9.59 1.62
N PRO A 42 -12.22 8.65 2.11
CA PRO A 42 -11.62 8.77 3.43
C PRO A 42 -10.56 9.90 3.45
N VAL A 43 -10.35 10.46 4.64
CA VAL A 43 -9.37 11.55 4.86
C VAL A 43 -7.93 11.12 4.56
N PHE A 44 -7.64 9.83 4.67
CA PHE A 44 -6.29 9.27 4.62
C PHE A 44 -5.47 9.67 3.38
N PRO A 45 -5.95 9.53 2.12
CA PRO A 45 -5.17 9.93 0.94
C PRO A 45 -4.83 11.42 0.93
N LEU A 46 -5.78 12.25 1.37
CA LEU A 46 -5.61 13.70 1.42
C LEU A 46 -4.71 14.15 2.58
N ALA A 47 -4.75 13.43 3.71
CA ALA A 47 -3.81 13.65 4.80
C ALA A 47 -2.36 13.31 4.39
N LEU A 48 -2.17 12.31 3.54
CA LEU A 48 -0.86 11.98 2.97
C LEU A 48 -0.36 13.13 2.06
N LEU A 49 -1.20 13.67 1.19
CA LEU A 49 -0.88 14.88 0.42
C LEU A 49 -0.63 16.08 1.33
N GLY A 50 -1.43 16.25 2.37
CA GLY A 50 -1.23 17.28 3.40
C GLY A 50 0.13 17.16 4.08
N SER A 51 0.59 15.93 4.39
CA SER A 51 1.90 15.69 4.99
C SER A 51 3.05 16.07 4.06
N LEU A 52 2.88 15.78 2.76
CA LEU A 52 3.85 16.16 1.74
C LEU A 52 3.95 17.69 1.61
N LEU A 53 2.81 18.39 1.63
CA LEU A 53 2.77 19.86 1.60
C LEU A 53 3.42 20.45 2.85
N VAL A 54 3.11 19.95 4.04
CA VAL A 54 3.74 20.39 5.30
C VAL A 54 5.26 20.22 5.21
N ARG A 55 5.72 19.09 4.73
CA ARG A 55 7.15 18.81 4.57
C ARG A 55 7.80 19.79 3.57
N LEU A 56 7.18 20.00 2.42
CA LEU A 56 7.67 20.92 1.40
C LEU A 56 7.78 22.37 1.94
N LEU A 57 6.76 22.82 2.70
CA LEU A 57 6.75 24.13 3.33
C LEU A 57 7.87 24.28 4.38
N LEU A 58 8.10 23.23 5.18
CA LEU A 58 9.18 23.20 6.15
C LEU A 58 10.55 23.25 5.50
N GLU A 59 10.76 22.50 4.41
CA GLU A 59 12.01 22.50 3.66
C GLU A 59 12.26 23.86 3.01
N ARG A 60 11.26 24.48 2.40
CA ARG A 60 11.37 25.84 1.84
C ARG A 60 11.61 26.90 2.92
N GLY A 61 11.07 26.72 4.11
CA GLY A 61 11.29 27.61 5.26
C GLY A 61 12.63 27.37 6.00
N GLY A 62 13.50 26.48 5.52
CA GLY A 62 14.76 26.14 6.18
C GLY A 62 14.60 25.38 7.50
N LYS A 63 13.38 24.91 7.82
CA LYS A 63 13.03 24.23 9.07
C LYS A 63 12.84 22.71 8.88
N GLY A 64 13.38 22.12 7.82
CA GLY A 64 13.27 20.69 7.52
C GLY A 64 13.75 19.77 8.65
N HIS A 65 14.70 20.22 9.47
CA HIS A 65 15.19 19.50 10.62
C HIS A 65 14.15 19.28 11.75
N TRP A 66 13.03 20.00 11.72
CA TRP A 66 11.93 19.81 12.68
C TRP A 66 11.18 18.50 12.42
N ALA A 67 11.10 18.07 11.16
CA ALA A 67 10.52 16.79 10.75
C ALA A 67 11.54 15.67 10.92
N ALA A 68 11.71 15.19 12.16
CA ALA A 68 12.64 14.11 12.46
C ALA A 68 12.05 12.76 12.04
N ALA A 69 12.54 12.18 10.94
CA ALA A 69 12.05 10.92 10.39
C ALA A 69 11.99 9.77 11.42
N ARG A 70 13.00 9.68 12.30
CA ARG A 70 13.04 8.68 13.37
C ARG A 70 11.91 8.86 14.40
N VAL A 71 11.54 10.09 14.72
CA VAL A 71 10.44 10.38 15.67
C VAL A 71 9.10 10.12 14.99
N GLN A 72 8.95 10.54 13.72
CA GLN A 72 7.74 10.28 12.95
C GLN A 72 7.50 8.78 12.75
N GLY A 73 8.56 8.00 12.47
CA GLY A 73 8.45 6.55 12.39
C GLY A 73 7.93 5.92 13.68
N ARG A 74 8.47 6.33 14.86
CA ARG A 74 7.99 5.84 16.16
C ARG A 74 6.55 6.25 16.46
N LEU A 75 6.16 7.49 16.11
CA LEU A 75 4.77 7.93 16.25
C LEU A 75 3.84 7.12 15.34
N GLY A 76 4.26 6.83 14.11
CA GLY A 76 3.51 5.99 13.18
C GLY A 76 3.31 4.58 13.74
N THR A 77 4.35 3.96 14.29
CA THR A 77 4.24 2.63 14.93
C THR A 77 3.26 2.65 16.10
N LEU A 78 3.40 3.63 17.02
CA LEU A 78 2.49 3.77 18.15
C LEU A 78 1.03 3.98 17.70
N ALA A 79 0.82 4.81 16.69
CA ALA A 79 -0.52 5.05 16.15
C ALA A 79 -1.11 3.78 15.51
N ALA A 80 -0.29 3.00 14.79
CA ALA A 80 -0.71 1.73 14.22
C ALA A 80 -1.06 0.70 15.30
N ASP A 81 -0.25 0.58 16.36
CA ASP A 81 -0.49 -0.33 17.48
C ASP A 81 -1.79 0.03 18.23
N LEU A 82 -2.02 1.32 18.48
CA LEU A 82 -3.25 1.81 19.08
C LEU A 82 -4.46 1.56 18.19
N LEU A 83 -4.33 1.79 16.88
CA LEU A 83 -5.41 1.52 15.92
C LEU A 83 -5.77 0.05 15.88
N ILE A 84 -4.79 -0.84 15.80
CA ILE A 84 -5.00 -2.30 15.78
C ILE A 84 -5.66 -2.75 17.09
N THR A 85 -5.18 -2.26 18.23
CA THR A 85 -5.73 -2.59 19.54
C THR A 85 -7.18 -2.11 19.67
N ALA A 86 -7.47 -0.87 19.27
CA ALA A 86 -8.81 -0.32 19.30
C ALA A 86 -9.75 -1.07 18.34
N ALA A 87 -9.31 -1.37 17.12
CA ALA A 87 -10.09 -2.13 16.15
C ALA A 87 -10.42 -3.54 16.68
N THR A 88 -9.45 -4.21 17.30
CA THR A 88 -9.66 -5.54 17.91
C THR A 88 -10.62 -5.48 19.11
N ALA A 89 -10.52 -4.43 19.93
CA ALA A 89 -11.40 -4.23 21.08
C ALA A 89 -12.86 -3.92 20.67
N CYS A 90 -13.05 -3.27 19.52
CA CYS A 90 -14.38 -2.95 18.99
C CYS A 90 -14.97 -4.06 18.09
N LEU A 91 -14.28 -5.20 17.96
CA LEU A 91 -14.72 -6.30 17.12
C LEU A 91 -15.99 -6.95 17.70
N ASP A 92 -17.02 -7.07 16.90
CA ASP A 92 -18.25 -7.76 17.31
C ASP A 92 -18.03 -9.28 17.23
N LEU A 93 -17.80 -9.88 18.40
CA LEU A 93 -17.54 -11.32 18.53
C LEU A 93 -18.76 -12.16 18.17
N SER A 94 -19.98 -11.62 18.27
CA SER A 94 -21.21 -12.36 17.90
C SER A 94 -21.27 -12.56 16.39
N LEU A 95 -20.97 -11.53 15.63
CA LEU A 95 -20.89 -11.55 14.17
C LEU A 95 -19.77 -12.49 13.67
N LEU A 96 -18.67 -12.50 14.39
CA LEU A 96 -17.54 -13.41 14.11
C LEU A 96 -17.95 -14.87 14.37
N ALA A 97 -18.68 -15.14 15.44
CA ALA A 97 -19.17 -16.49 15.79
C ALA A 97 -20.23 -17.00 14.80
N GLU A 98 -21.10 -16.12 14.29
CA GLU A 98 -22.10 -16.49 13.30
C GLU A 98 -21.52 -16.78 11.91
N GLN A 99 -20.47 -16.05 11.52
CA GLN A 99 -19.91 -16.11 10.17
C GLN A 99 -18.48 -16.70 10.13
N TRP A 100 -18.08 -17.42 11.16
CA TRP A 100 -16.71 -17.94 11.29
C TRP A 100 -16.24 -18.75 10.08
N LEU A 101 -17.14 -19.57 9.49
CA LEU A 101 -16.82 -20.42 8.34
C LEU A 101 -16.50 -19.57 7.11
N ALA A 102 -17.35 -18.59 6.80
CA ALA A 102 -17.14 -17.70 5.65
C ALA A 102 -15.84 -16.89 5.80
N LEU A 103 -15.59 -16.37 7.00
CA LEU A 103 -14.38 -15.62 7.32
C LEU A 103 -13.12 -16.48 7.22
N THR A 104 -13.19 -17.72 7.75
CA THR A 104 -12.04 -18.65 7.67
C THR A 104 -11.74 -19.03 6.23
N VAL A 105 -12.76 -19.38 5.44
CA VAL A 105 -12.58 -19.72 4.03
C VAL A 105 -11.99 -18.54 3.25
N LEU A 106 -12.49 -17.33 3.49
CA LEU A 106 -11.98 -16.13 2.84
C LEU A 106 -10.54 -15.83 3.23
N ALA A 107 -10.20 -15.95 4.53
CA ALA A 107 -8.85 -15.73 5.04
C ALA A 107 -7.85 -16.75 4.47
N VAL A 108 -8.23 -18.05 4.48
CA VAL A 108 -7.38 -19.12 3.92
C VAL A 108 -7.22 -18.95 2.41
N ALA A 109 -8.30 -18.66 1.69
CA ALA A 109 -8.24 -18.42 0.24
C ALA A 109 -7.35 -17.20 -0.09
N GLY A 110 -7.48 -16.10 0.66
CA GLY A 110 -6.65 -14.92 0.52
C GLY A 110 -5.18 -15.19 0.81
N LEU A 111 -4.88 -15.94 1.88
CA LEU A 111 -3.52 -16.33 2.21
C LEU A 111 -2.91 -17.23 1.11
N LEU A 112 -3.62 -18.26 0.68
CA LEU A 112 -3.17 -19.15 -0.39
C LEU A 112 -2.94 -18.40 -1.70
N TRP A 113 -3.83 -17.44 -2.03
CA TRP A 113 -3.67 -16.58 -3.18
C TRP A 113 -2.39 -15.74 -3.09
N ASN A 114 -2.14 -15.07 -1.97
CA ASN A 114 -0.93 -14.28 -1.76
C ASN A 114 0.35 -15.12 -1.86
N VAL A 115 0.38 -16.28 -1.22
CA VAL A 115 1.50 -17.23 -1.32
C VAL A 115 1.71 -17.68 -2.76
N ALA A 116 0.64 -18.05 -3.47
CA ALA A 116 0.71 -18.48 -4.86
C ALA A 116 1.24 -17.37 -5.77
N VAL A 117 0.77 -16.13 -5.60
CA VAL A 117 1.25 -14.98 -6.37
C VAL A 117 2.75 -14.77 -6.16
N VAL A 118 3.22 -14.75 -4.93
CA VAL A 118 4.65 -14.54 -4.64
C VAL A 118 5.50 -15.67 -5.19
N LEU A 119 5.12 -16.93 -4.99
CA LEU A 119 5.93 -18.06 -5.41
C LEU A 119 5.87 -18.35 -6.91
N LEU A 120 4.72 -18.14 -7.55
CA LEU A 120 4.52 -18.46 -8.97
C LEU A 120 4.82 -17.28 -9.90
N LEU A 121 4.40 -16.09 -9.53
CA LEU A 121 4.58 -14.90 -10.34
C LEU A 121 5.87 -14.15 -10.00
N GLY A 122 6.28 -14.12 -8.73
CA GLY A 122 7.48 -13.43 -8.27
C GLY A 122 8.71 -13.73 -9.13
N PRO A 123 9.12 -15.00 -9.30
CA PRO A 123 10.29 -15.36 -10.11
C PRO A 123 10.18 -14.98 -11.60
N ARG A 124 8.95 -14.79 -12.11
CA ARG A 124 8.68 -14.52 -13.53
C ARG A 124 8.54 -13.04 -13.86
N ILE A 125 8.15 -12.24 -12.88
CA ILE A 125 7.81 -10.81 -13.07
C ILE A 125 8.87 -9.90 -12.48
N LEU A 126 9.43 -10.28 -11.32
CA LEU A 126 10.39 -9.46 -10.59
C LEU A 126 11.83 -9.73 -11.06
N PRO A 127 12.75 -8.75 -10.88
CA PRO A 127 14.18 -8.91 -11.17
C PRO A 127 14.85 -9.96 -10.27
N PRO A 128 16.17 -10.21 -10.41
CA PRO A 128 16.88 -11.28 -9.71
C PRO A 128 16.64 -11.37 -8.21
N ASN A 129 16.39 -10.24 -7.53
CA ASN A 129 16.08 -10.19 -6.10
C ASN A 129 14.55 -10.27 -5.85
N TRP A 130 13.87 -11.19 -6.56
CA TRP A 130 12.43 -11.34 -6.52
C TRP A 130 11.90 -11.74 -5.14
N PHE A 131 12.70 -12.48 -4.37
CA PHE A 131 12.27 -13.02 -3.08
C PHE A 131 12.10 -11.90 -2.05
N GLU A 132 13.09 -11.04 -1.89
CA GLU A 132 13.07 -9.91 -0.95
C GLU A 132 11.94 -8.93 -1.32
N ARG A 133 11.80 -8.62 -2.59
CA ARG A 133 10.71 -7.77 -3.11
C ARG A 133 9.34 -8.42 -2.96
N GLY A 134 9.23 -9.71 -3.27
CA GLY A 134 8.00 -10.48 -3.09
C GLY A 134 7.58 -10.59 -1.63
N LEU A 135 8.56 -10.73 -0.72
CA LEU A 135 8.30 -10.85 0.71
C LEU A 135 7.76 -9.56 1.32
N VAL A 136 8.27 -8.40 0.89
CA VAL A 136 7.73 -7.09 1.31
C VAL A 136 6.28 -6.93 0.85
N GLU A 137 5.98 -7.30 -0.39
CA GLU A 137 4.62 -7.26 -0.94
C GLU A 137 3.68 -8.23 -0.22
N PHE A 138 4.15 -9.43 0.08
CA PHE A 138 3.40 -10.42 0.86
C PHE A 138 3.06 -9.90 2.25
N GLY A 139 4.03 -9.34 2.96
CA GLY A 139 3.82 -8.78 4.29
C GLY A 139 2.84 -7.61 4.29
N GLN A 140 2.86 -6.78 3.24
CA GLN A 140 1.88 -5.71 3.08
C GLN A 140 0.48 -6.25 2.75
N ALA A 141 0.38 -7.24 1.89
CA ALA A 141 -0.91 -7.81 1.46
C ALA A 141 -1.61 -8.61 2.57
N THR A 142 -0.83 -9.22 3.47
CA THR A 142 -1.36 -10.00 4.61
C THR A 142 -1.50 -9.17 5.89
N GLY A 143 -0.92 -7.98 5.92
CA GLY A 143 -0.94 -7.10 7.07
C GLY A 143 -0.98 -5.62 6.65
N VAL A 144 0.03 -4.89 7.08
CA VAL A 144 0.23 -3.48 6.74
C VAL A 144 1.64 -3.27 6.16
N ALA A 145 1.91 -2.10 5.59
CA ALA A 145 3.24 -1.77 5.08
C ALA A 145 4.37 -2.02 6.09
N ALA A 146 4.10 -1.77 7.38
CA ALA A 146 5.05 -2.04 8.45
C ALA A 146 5.41 -3.53 8.59
N SER A 147 4.43 -4.43 8.39
CA SER A 147 4.68 -5.90 8.40
C SER A 147 5.57 -6.30 7.23
N GLY A 148 5.38 -5.71 6.05
CA GLY A 148 6.25 -5.93 4.90
C GLY A 148 7.69 -5.48 5.17
N LEU A 149 7.87 -4.29 5.73
CA LEU A 149 9.19 -3.78 6.10
C LEU A 149 9.84 -4.60 7.22
N LEU A 150 9.07 -5.10 8.17
CA LEU A 150 9.58 -6.01 9.20
C LEU A 150 10.16 -7.29 8.59
N LEU A 151 9.41 -7.92 7.67
CA LEU A 151 9.87 -9.12 6.98
C LEU A 151 11.11 -8.85 6.14
N LEU A 152 11.18 -7.71 5.45
CA LEU A 152 12.38 -7.30 4.73
C LEU A 152 13.59 -7.18 5.65
N ASN A 153 13.44 -6.48 6.77
CA ASN A 153 14.53 -6.32 7.74
C ASN A 153 15.01 -7.64 8.36
N MET A 154 14.17 -8.68 8.39
CA MET A 154 14.57 -10.01 8.85
C MET A 154 15.41 -10.77 7.81
N VAL A 155 15.16 -10.56 6.53
CA VAL A 155 15.80 -11.30 5.43
C VAL A 155 16.96 -10.51 4.80
N ASP A 156 16.78 -9.21 4.64
CA ASP A 156 17.78 -8.30 4.08
C ASP A 156 17.90 -7.01 4.90
N PRO A 157 18.57 -7.06 6.07
CA PRO A 157 18.68 -5.90 6.96
C PRO A 157 19.43 -4.70 6.35
N GLN A 158 20.23 -4.94 5.32
CA GLN A 158 21.08 -3.93 4.68
C GLN A 158 20.52 -3.45 3.34
N ASP A 159 19.33 -3.94 2.96
CA ASP A 159 18.65 -3.65 1.67
C ASP A 159 19.57 -3.85 0.45
N GLN A 160 20.38 -4.92 0.49
CA GLN A 160 21.29 -5.27 -0.62
C GLN A 160 20.53 -5.65 -1.89
N GLY A 161 19.28 -6.14 -1.73
CA GLY A 161 18.36 -6.45 -2.82
C GLY A 161 17.65 -5.25 -3.42
N ASP A 162 17.87 -4.02 -2.90
CA ASP A 162 17.18 -2.79 -3.31
C ASP A 162 15.65 -3.00 -3.41
N ALA A 163 15.07 -3.59 -2.36
CA ALA A 163 13.64 -3.83 -2.29
C ALA A 163 12.87 -2.62 -1.71
N LEU A 164 13.53 -1.84 -0.85
CA LEU A 164 12.93 -0.71 -0.15
C LEU A 164 12.56 0.45 -1.07
N THR A 165 13.41 0.77 -2.05
CA THR A 165 13.20 1.90 -2.96
C THR A 165 11.96 1.73 -3.83
N PRO A 166 11.80 0.63 -4.62
CA PRO A 166 10.60 0.44 -5.43
C PRO A 166 9.33 0.25 -4.59
N PHE A 167 9.43 -0.39 -3.42
CA PHE A 167 8.32 -0.50 -2.48
C PHE A 167 7.85 0.88 -2.02
N SER A 168 8.76 1.77 -1.62
CA SER A 168 8.44 3.12 -1.15
C SER A 168 7.81 3.97 -2.24
N ILE A 169 8.30 3.90 -3.48
CA ILE A 169 7.73 4.60 -4.63
C ILE A 169 6.31 4.10 -4.91
N LYS A 170 6.11 2.78 -4.90
CA LYS A 170 4.78 2.18 -5.07
C LYS A 170 3.81 2.65 -3.98
N GLN A 171 4.25 2.66 -2.72
CA GLN A 171 3.44 3.12 -1.61
C GLN A 171 2.99 4.58 -1.79
N LEU A 172 3.91 5.45 -2.19
CA LEU A 172 3.60 6.87 -2.39
C LEU A 172 2.60 7.08 -3.53
N LEU A 173 2.74 6.34 -4.62
CA LEU A 173 1.93 6.52 -5.83
C LEU A 173 0.58 5.77 -5.76
N LEU A 174 0.57 4.52 -5.33
CA LEU A 174 -0.60 3.64 -5.46
C LEU A 174 -1.42 3.53 -4.17
N GLN A 175 -0.79 3.65 -3.00
CA GLN A 175 -1.48 3.50 -1.73
C GLN A 175 -2.68 4.45 -1.57
N PRO A 176 -2.59 5.75 -1.93
CA PRO A 176 -3.72 6.66 -1.81
C PRO A 176 -4.94 6.25 -2.64
N PHE A 177 -4.73 5.50 -3.71
CA PHE A 177 -5.81 5.05 -4.60
C PHE A 177 -6.38 3.68 -4.19
N ILE A 178 -5.52 2.75 -3.77
CA ILE A 178 -5.89 1.34 -3.56
C ILE A 178 -6.29 1.09 -2.10
N ALA A 179 -5.43 1.41 -1.15
CA ALA A 179 -5.64 1.08 0.26
C ALA A 179 -6.39 2.19 1.00
N GLY A 180 -7.67 1.99 1.23
CA GLY A 180 -8.54 2.99 1.87
C GLY A 180 -8.84 4.22 1.02
N GLY A 181 -8.54 4.15 -0.30
CA GLY A 181 -8.75 5.23 -1.25
C GLY A 181 -9.98 5.02 -2.14
N ILE A 182 -9.89 5.53 -3.36
CA ILE A 182 -11.00 5.56 -4.33
C ILE A 182 -11.58 4.17 -4.59
N VAL A 183 -10.75 3.14 -4.69
CA VAL A 183 -11.21 1.76 -4.99
C VAL A 183 -12.09 1.23 -3.86
N THR A 184 -11.76 1.49 -2.61
CA THR A 184 -12.53 1.02 -1.44
C THR A 184 -13.93 1.63 -1.40
N VAL A 185 -14.07 2.88 -1.83
CA VAL A 185 -15.37 3.58 -1.88
C VAL A 185 -16.15 3.23 -3.14
N ALA A 186 -15.46 3.13 -4.27
CA ALA A 186 -16.09 2.83 -5.55
C ALA A 186 -16.65 1.40 -5.61
N ALA A 187 -16.04 0.44 -4.89
CA ALA A 187 -16.46 -0.96 -4.95
C ALA A 187 -17.92 -1.18 -4.49
N PRO A 188 -18.38 -0.71 -3.32
CA PRO A 188 -19.79 -0.85 -2.91
C PRO A 188 -20.74 -0.17 -3.90
N LEU A 189 -20.42 1.05 -4.35
CA LEU A 189 -21.24 1.79 -5.31
C LEU A 189 -21.33 1.08 -6.66
N ALA A 190 -20.24 0.48 -7.11
CA ALA A 190 -20.23 -0.30 -8.35
C ALA A 190 -21.02 -1.60 -8.23
N ILE A 191 -20.97 -2.26 -7.07
CA ILE A 191 -21.77 -3.47 -6.80
C ILE A 191 -23.26 -3.12 -6.77
N ASP A 192 -23.65 -2.02 -6.15
CA ASP A 192 -25.04 -1.56 -6.11
C ASP A 192 -25.55 -1.14 -7.51
N GLY A 193 -24.70 -0.50 -8.34
CA GLY A 193 -25.08 -0.03 -9.66
C GLY A 193 -25.02 -1.08 -10.76
N TRP A 194 -23.97 -1.90 -10.79
CA TRP A 194 -23.71 -2.87 -11.87
C TRP A 194 -24.06 -4.31 -11.49
N GLY A 195 -24.26 -4.57 -10.20
CA GLY A 195 -24.45 -5.90 -9.64
C GLY A 195 -23.14 -6.65 -9.41
N LEU A 196 -23.19 -7.60 -8.49
CA LEU A 196 -22.04 -8.43 -8.10
C LEU A 196 -21.36 -9.16 -9.26
N PRO A 197 -22.09 -9.78 -10.24
CA PRO A 197 -21.45 -10.49 -11.35
C PRO A 197 -20.62 -9.57 -12.26
N ALA A 198 -21.13 -8.39 -12.58
CA ALA A 198 -20.41 -7.44 -13.43
C ALA A 198 -19.14 -6.90 -12.73
N TRP A 199 -19.24 -6.63 -11.44
CA TRP A 199 -18.10 -6.21 -10.64
C TRP A 199 -17.02 -7.31 -10.55
N THR A 200 -17.39 -8.57 -10.33
CA THR A 200 -16.45 -9.69 -10.30
C THR A 200 -15.75 -9.90 -11.64
N LEU A 201 -16.48 -9.80 -12.76
CA LEU A 201 -15.90 -9.87 -14.10
C LEU A 201 -14.90 -8.72 -14.36
N PHE A 202 -15.23 -7.51 -13.93
CA PHE A 202 -14.33 -6.36 -14.02
C PHE A 202 -13.04 -6.58 -13.22
N CYS A 203 -13.16 -7.04 -11.97
CA CYS A 203 -11.98 -7.36 -11.13
C CYS A 203 -11.13 -8.47 -11.75
N LEU A 204 -11.76 -9.52 -12.30
CA LEU A 204 -11.07 -10.61 -12.98
C LEU A 204 -10.31 -10.11 -14.22
N ALA A 205 -10.94 -9.25 -15.02
CA ALA A 205 -10.30 -8.62 -16.17
C ALA A 205 -9.08 -7.79 -15.77
N LEU A 206 -9.18 -7.03 -14.68
CA LEU A 206 -8.04 -6.28 -14.14
C LEU A 206 -6.90 -7.20 -13.67
N VAL A 207 -7.21 -8.30 -12.99
CA VAL A 207 -6.19 -9.28 -12.57
C VAL A 207 -5.48 -9.86 -13.79
N ILE A 208 -6.23 -10.29 -14.82
CA ILE A 208 -5.66 -10.82 -16.06
C ILE A 208 -4.80 -9.77 -16.76
N LEU A 209 -5.26 -8.53 -16.83
CA LEU A 209 -4.52 -7.42 -17.41
C LEU A 209 -3.19 -7.19 -16.71
N TRP A 210 -3.21 -7.08 -15.38
CA TRP A 210 -2.00 -6.82 -14.59
C TRP A 210 -1.02 -8.00 -14.61
N VAL A 211 -1.51 -9.23 -14.55
CA VAL A 211 -0.67 -10.44 -14.67
C VAL A 211 -0.04 -10.52 -16.06
N SER A 212 -0.81 -10.29 -17.12
CA SER A 212 -0.29 -10.32 -18.49
C SER A 212 0.75 -9.23 -18.75
N LEU A 213 0.49 -8.01 -18.24
CA LEU A 213 1.43 -6.89 -18.32
C LEU A 213 2.72 -7.20 -17.54
N GLY A 214 2.60 -7.74 -16.32
CA GLY A 214 3.75 -8.13 -15.51
C GLY A 214 4.60 -9.20 -16.18
N LEU A 215 3.96 -10.23 -16.75
CA LEU A 215 4.67 -11.28 -17.50
C LEU A 215 5.32 -10.75 -18.78
N TRP A 216 4.70 -9.81 -19.45
CA TRP A 216 5.26 -9.17 -20.64
C TRP A 216 6.48 -8.32 -20.30
N LEU A 217 6.40 -7.50 -19.26
CA LEU A 217 7.53 -6.70 -18.78
C LEU A 217 8.67 -7.58 -18.22
N GLY A 218 8.35 -8.64 -17.49
CA GLY A 218 9.33 -9.58 -16.96
C GLY A 218 10.15 -10.26 -18.06
N ARG A 219 9.52 -10.62 -19.17
CA ARG A 219 10.22 -11.19 -20.36
C ARG A 219 11.20 -10.21 -20.99
N SER A 220 10.90 -8.92 -20.97
CA SER A 220 11.76 -7.87 -21.54
C SER A 220 13.03 -7.71 -20.70
N HIS A 221 12.97 -7.89 -19.39
CA HIS A 221 14.12 -7.80 -18.51
C HIS A 221 15.07 -9.00 -18.61
N THR A 222 14.55 -10.20 -18.77
CA THR A 222 15.36 -11.42 -18.98
C THR A 222 16.08 -11.42 -20.32
N ALA A 223 15.54 -10.78 -21.33
CA ALA A 223 16.17 -10.63 -22.64
C ALA A 223 17.30 -9.57 -22.66
N ALA A 224 17.30 -8.63 -21.72
CA ALA A 224 18.27 -7.53 -21.66
C ALA A 224 19.52 -7.82 -20.80
N CYS A 225 19.58 -8.96 -20.08
CA CYS A 225 20.76 -9.41 -19.34
C CYS A 225 21.31 -10.72 -19.95
N PRO A 226 22.14 -10.66 -21.02
CA PRO A 226 22.88 -11.84 -21.44
C PRO A 226 23.99 -12.09 -20.42
N SER A 227 23.82 -13.20 -19.66
CA SER A 227 24.88 -13.97 -19.00
C SER A 227 26.17 -13.19 -18.63
N ALA A 228 26.17 -12.52 -17.50
CA ALA A 228 27.39 -12.20 -16.78
C ALA A 228 27.67 -13.26 -15.70
N ALA A 229 27.81 -14.53 -16.13
CA ALA A 229 28.25 -15.64 -15.28
C ALA A 229 29.19 -16.54 -16.10
N ALA A 230 30.36 -15.99 -16.47
CA ALA A 230 31.53 -16.82 -16.68
C ALA A 230 32.39 -16.68 -15.41
N PRO A 231 32.67 -17.73 -14.67
CA PRO A 231 33.63 -17.67 -13.58
C PRO A 231 34.99 -17.32 -14.19
N ALA A 232 35.62 -16.26 -13.68
CA ALA A 232 36.98 -15.93 -13.98
C ALA A 232 37.86 -17.14 -13.71
N ALA A 233 38.43 -17.70 -14.78
CA ALA A 233 39.45 -18.73 -14.68
C ALA A 233 40.59 -18.14 -13.87
N SER A 234 40.96 -18.78 -12.76
CA SER A 234 42.17 -18.51 -12.00
C SER A 234 43.39 -18.62 -12.92
N PRO A 235 44.33 -17.68 -12.89
CA PRO A 235 45.59 -17.83 -13.63
C PRO A 235 46.38 -19.03 -13.03
N PRO A 236 47.07 -19.79 -13.89
CA PRO A 236 47.98 -20.87 -13.41
C PRO A 236 49.17 -20.22 -12.72
N GLY A 237 49.43 -20.69 -11.48
CA GLY A 237 50.59 -20.36 -10.69
C GLY A 237 51.91 -21.00 -11.20
#